data_a236f704987c9d5bc2b46351421ece05
#
_entry.id   a236f704987c9d5bc2b46351421ece05
#
_cell.length_a   1.000
_cell.length_b   1.000
_cell.length_c   1.000
_cell.angle_alpha   90.00
_cell.angle_beta   90.00
_cell.angle_gamma   90.00
#
_symmetry.space_group_name_H-M   'P 1'
#
loop_
_entity.id
_entity.type
_entity.pdbx_description
1 polymer ?
#
loop_
_entity_poly.entity_id
_entity_poly.type
_entity_poly.pdbx_seq_one_letter_code
_entity_poly.pdbx_strand_id
1 'polypeptide(L)'
;MKNGAWTFRRLCLKVSTISSFAVFLSFGEAAATPADMTVERLLDLCEVSTVQEAMVNGDKLDWQRLSNADIEEWRRSFVGYNGGSVDVVGWRHEREGGAELLSFWIAAGPNGHKACAFTTPRPAGFMDALSERLGAPDNLDKNDAINSVTALWKRGVVDYSFVQVGASAVINISSSR
;
A
#
# COMPACT_ATOMS: atom_id res chain seq x y z
N MET A 1 28.10 -63.11 -77.24
CA MET A 1 29.16 -62.35 -76.54
C MET A 1 28.80 -60.87 -76.58
N LYS A 2 28.48 -60.27 -75.47
CA LYS A 2 28.66 -58.93 -75.05
C LYS A 2 27.53 -58.57 -74.02
N ASN A 3 27.97 -58.46 -72.76
CA ASN A 3 27.18 -58.17 -71.61
C ASN A 3 26.82 -56.67 -71.58
N GLY A 4 25.58 -56.35 -71.45
CA GLY A 4 25.09 -54.94 -71.18
C GLY A 4 24.64 -54.82 -69.79
N ALA A 5 25.39 -54.12 -68.93
CA ALA A 5 25.05 -53.84 -67.55
C ALA A 5 24.06 -52.70 -67.47
N TRP A 6 22.90 -52.95 -66.85
CA TRP A 6 21.91 -51.93 -66.54
C TRP A 6 22.21 -51.36 -65.15
N THR A 7 22.60 -50.11 -65.14
CA THR A 7 22.79 -49.32 -63.87
C THR A 7 21.50 -48.75 -63.41
N PHE A 8 20.96 -49.28 -62.27
CA PHE A 8 19.82 -48.70 -61.54
C PHE A 8 20.30 -47.47 -60.77
N ARG A 9 19.87 -46.26 -61.20
CA ARG A 9 19.99 -45.04 -60.41
C ARG A 9 18.91 -45.04 -59.28
N ARG A 10 19.40 -45.23 -58.08
CA ARG A 10 18.53 -44.99 -56.87
C ARG A 10 18.32 -43.48 -56.65
N LEU A 11 17.09 -43.08 -56.82
CA LEU A 11 16.62 -41.74 -56.49
C LEU A 11 16.48 -41.65 -54.96
N CYS A 12 17.42 -40.99 -54.29
CA CYS A 12 17.25 -40.66 -52.82
C CYS A 12 16.28 -39.51 -52.65
N LEU A 13 15.06 -39.82 -52.21
CA LEU A 13 14.15 -38.83 -51.69
C LEU A 13 14.70 -38.33 -50.34
N LYS A 14 15.12 -37.07 -50.31
CA LYS A 14 15.39 -36.36 -49.02
C LYS A 14 14.07 -35.95 -48.40
N VAL A 15 13.66 -36.67 -47.36
CA VAL A 15 12.55 -36.25 -46.48
C VAL A 15 13.10 -35.16 -45.56
N SER A 16 12.75 -33.91 -45.84
CA SER A 16 13.01 -32.79 -44.93
C SER A 16 11.98 -32.81 -43.80
N THR A 17 12.39 -33.25 -42.63
CA THR A 17 11.63 -33.12 -41.41
C THR A 17 11.68 -31.66 -40.94
N ILE A 18 10.58 -30.93 -41.12
CA ILE A 18 10.39 -29.59 -40.57
C ILE A 18 10.10 -29.79 -39.08
N SER A 19 11.11 -29.55 -38.24
CA SER A 19 10.97 -29.55 -36.78
C SER A 19 10.31 -28.22 -36.38
N SER A 20 9.01 -28.25 -36.11
CA SER A 20 8.28 -27.10 -35.56
C SER A 20 8.71 -26.90 -34.12
N PHE A 21 9.59 -25.93 -33.89
CA PHE A 21 9.89 -25.43 -32.55
C PHE A 21 8.70 -24.61 -32.03
N ALA A 22 7.88 -25.20 -31.18
CA ALA A 22 6.86 -24.47 -30.42
C ALA A 22 7.56 -23.64 -29.33
N VAL A 23 7.72 -22.33 -29.59
CA VAL A 23 8.19 -21.38 -28.57
C VAL A 23 7.03 -21.15 -27.60
N PHE A 24 7.08 -21.80 -26.43
CA PHE A 24 6.22 -21.46 -25.31
C PHE A 24 6.67 -20.10 -24.76
N LEU A 25 5.98 -19.03 -25.15
CA LEU A 25 6.07 -17.74 -24.49
C LEU A 25 5.42 -17.90 -23.10
N SER A 26 6.23 -18.16 -22.09
CA SER A 26 5.82 -18.05 -20.71
C SER A 26 5.58 -16.56 -20.42
N PHE A 27 4.33 -16.11 -20.46
CA PHE A 27 3.95 -14.83 -19.87
C PHE A 27 4.11 -14.97 -18.36
N GLY A 28 5.28 -14.61 -17.84
CA GLY A 28 5.44 -14.37 -16.42
C GLY A 28 4.51 -13.22 -16.05
N GLU A 29 3.53 -13.47 -15.18
CA GLU A 29 2.81 -12.39 -14.53
C GLU A 29 3.85 -11.53 -13.80
N ALA A 30 4.07 -10.32 -14.29
CA ALA A 30 4.88 -9.35 -13.57
C ALA A 30 4.10 -9.00 -12.30
N ALA A 31 4.58 -9.49 -11.15
CA ALA A 31 4.05 -9.05 -9.86
C ALA A 31 4.15 -7.53 -9.80
N ALA A 32 3.03 -6.88 -9.49
CA ALA A 32 3.00 -5.43 -9.32
C ALA A 32 3.98 -5.04 -8.21
N THR A 33 4.77 -3.98 -8.44
CA THR A 33 5.64 -3.46 -7.38
C THR A 33 4.79 -2.65 -6.41
N PRO A 34 4.86 -2.94 -5.09
CA PRO A 34 4.12 -2.19 -4.09
C PRO A 34 4.33 -0.69 -4.21
N ALA A 35 3.24 0.07 -4.18
CA ALA A 35 3.28 1.51 -4.37
C ALA A 35 3.83 2.23 -3.14
N ASP A 36 4.68 3.24 -3.35
CA ASP A 36 5.09 4.15 -2.28
C ASP A 36 3.91 4.99 -1.80
N MET A 37 3.84 5.26 -0.48
CA MET A 37 2.88 6.18 0.07
C MET A 37 3.30 7.61 -0.22
N THR A 38 2.39 8.38 -0.81
CA THR A 38 2.51 9.84 -0.96
C THR A 38 1.41 10.52 -0.14
N VAL A 39 1.51 11.82 0.09
CA VAL A 39 0.46 12.56 0.79
C VAL A 39 -0.87 12.51 0.04
N GLU A 40 -0.86 12.63 -1.28
CA GLU A 40 -2.07 12.55 -2.11
C GLU A 40 -2.76 11.19 -1.94
N ARG A 41 -2.00 10.09 -2.05
CA ARG A 41 -2.54 8.73 -1.85
C ARG A 41 -3.08 8.53 -0.44
N LEU A 42 -2.38 9.05 0.56
CA LEU A 42 -2.81 8.98 1.94
C LEU A 42 -4.15 9.72 2.14
N LEU A 43 -4.27 10.93 1.59
CA LEU A 43 -5.50 11.71 1.66
C LEU A 43 -6.64 11.02 0.91
N ASP A 44 -6.42 10.58 -0.32
CA ASP A 44 -7.41 9.85 -1.14
C ASP A 44 -7.95 8.60 -0.42
N LEU A 45 -7.11 7.93 0.36
CA LEU A 45 -7.50 6.75 1.12
C LEU A 45 -8.21 7.11 2.43
N CYS A 46 -7.75 8.15 3.13
CA CYS A 46 -8.24 8.52 4.45
C CYS A 46 -9.52 9.38 4.40
N GLU A 47 -9.77 10.10 3.32
CA GLU A 47 -10.93 10.99 3.18
C GLU A 47 -12.20 10.27 2.73
N VAL A 48 -12.14 9.00 2.33
CA VAL A 48 -13.32 8.21 1.95
C VAL A 48 -14.34 8.09 3.09
N SER A 49 -15.57 7.73 2.73
CA SER A 49 -16.69 7.74 3.67
C SER A 49 -16.92 6.41 4.36
N THR A 50 -16.40 5.32 3.82
CA THR A 50 -16.68 3.96 4.29
C THR A 50 -15.42 3.11 4.37
N VAL A 51 -15.41 2.10 5.24
CA VAL A 51 -14.34 1.09 5.31
C VAL A 51 -14.22 0.32 4.00
N GLN A 52 -15.33 0.08 3.30
CA GLN A 52 -15.30 -0.63 2.01
C GLN A 52 -14.58 0.19 0.92
N GLU A 53 -14.80 1.50 0.84
CA GLU A 53 -14.06 2.38 -0.07
C GLU A 53 -12.58 2.43 0.29
N ALA A 54 -12.26 2.52 1.59
CA ALA A 54 -10.88 2.45 2.06
C ALA A 54 -10.21 1.13 1.65
N MET A 55 -10.92 0.00 1.77
CA MET A 55 -10.43 -1.31 1.33
C MET A 55 -10.10 -1.32 -0.16
N VAL A 56 -11.00 -0.83 -1.01
CA VAL A 56 -10.79 -0.79 -2.47
C VAL A 56 -9.58 0.09 -2.84
N ASN A 57 -9.39 1.21 -2.15
CA ASN A 57 -8.27 2.11 -2.42
C ASN A 57 -6.95 1.59 -1.83
N GLY A 58 -6.99 1.04 -0.62
CA GLY A 58 -5.80 0.51 0.05
C GLY A 58 -5.22 -0.72 -0.64
N ASP A 59 -6.08 -1.58 -1.21
CA ASP A 59 -5.61 -2.77 -1.95
C ASP A 59 -4.85 -2.41 -3.24
N LYS A 60 -5.08 -1.21 -3.80
CA LYS A 60 -4.31 -0.71 -4.96
C LYS A 60 -2.85 -0.39 -4.62
N LEU A 61 -2.50 -0.31 -3.32
CA LEU A 61 -1.12 -0.13 -2.88
C LEU A 61 -0.28 -1.40 -3.09
N ASP A 62 -0.91 -2.55 -3.28
CA ASP A 62 -0.26 -3.87 -3.30
C ASP A 62 0.52 -4.17 -2.00
N TRP A 63 0.04 -3.61 -0.88
CA TRP A 63 0.54 -3.87 0.45
C TRP A 63 -0.18 -5.07 1.06
N GLN A 64 0.48 -5.77 1.97
CA GLN A 64 -0.14 -6.87 2.69
C GLN A 64 -1.28 -6.35 3.57
N ARG A 65 -2.52 -6.78 3.28
CA ARG A 65 -3.65 -6.49 4.16
C ARG A 65 -3.48 -7.25 5.48
N LEU A 66 -3.70 -6.56 6.60
CA LEU A 66 -3.71 -7.18 7.92
C LEU A 66 -4.90 -8.12 8.05
N SER A 67 -4.67 -9.29 8.65
CA SER A 67 -5.74 -10.24 8.93
C SER A 67 -6.62 -9.78 10.10
N ASN A 68 -7.80 -10.40 10.25
CA ASN A 68 -8.64 -10.13 11.41
C ASN A 68 -7.92 -10.45 12.74
N ALA A 69 -7.03 -11.45 12.76
CA ALA A 69 -6.26 -11.79 13.95
C ALA A 69 -5.28 -10.67 14.33
N ASP A 70 -4.61 -10.05 13.32
CA ASP A 70 -3.65 -8.96 13.55
C ASP A 70 -4.30 -7.71 14.13
N ILE A 71 -5.56 -7.43 13.75
CA ILE A 71 -6.27 -6.22 14.18
C ILE A 71 -7.21 -6.42 15.37
N GLU A 72 -7.44 -7.66 15.82
CA GLU A 72 -8.42 -7.97 16.86
C GLU A 72 -8.05 -7.42 18.23
N GLU A 73 -6.77 -7.48 18.62
CA GLU A 73 -6.30 -6.92 19.87
C GLU A 73 -6.47 -5.39 19.88
N TRP A 74 -6.10 -4.77 18.78
CA TRP A 74 -6.30 -3.33 18.59
C TRP A 74 -7.79 -2.96 18.64
N ARG A 75 -8.66 -3.72 17.95
CA ARG A 75 -10.10 -3.49 17.95
C ARG A 75 -10.69 -3.57 19.36
N ARG A 76 -10.33 -4.61 20.12
CA ARG A 76 -10.80 -4.77 21.51
C ARG A 76 -10.36 -3.62 22.41
N SER A 77 -9.10 -3.24 22.32
CA SER A 77 -8.55 -2.11 23.08
C SER A 77 -9.26 -0.81 22.71
N PHE A 78 -9.48 -0.59 21.41
CA PHE A 78 -10.17 0.59 20.91
C PHE A 78 -11.62 0.67 21.41
N VAL A 79 -12.38 -0.41 21.30
CA VAL A 79 -13.78 -0.50 21.79
C VAL A 79 -13.85 -0.32 23.30
N GLY A 80 -12.92 -0.92 24.03
CA GLY A 80 -12.83 -0.78 25.49
C GLY A 80 -12.60 0.67 25.93
N TYR A 81 -11.84 1.44 25.15
CA TYR A 81 -11.55 2.85 25.45
C TYR A 81 -12.65 3.81 24.97
N ASN A 82 -13.17 3.62 23.76
CA ASN A 82 -14.12 4.55 23.15
C ASN A 82 -15.59 4.17 23.38
N GLY A 83 -15.87 2.92 23.72
CA GLY A 83 -17.21 2.35 23.73
C GLY A 83 -17.76 2.13 22.30
N GLY A 84 -18.94 1.51 22.20
CA GLY A 84 -19.59 1.27 20.91
C GLY A 84 -18.96 0.16 20.09
N SER A 85 -18.85 0.36 18.77
CA SER A 85 -18.25 -0.57 17.83
C SER A 85 -17.26 0.11 16.90
N VAL A 86 -16.38 -0.67 16.28
CA VAL A 86 -15.44 -0.16 15.30
C VAL A 86 -15.28 -1.14 14.13
N ASP A 87 -15.41 -0.61 12.92
CA ASP A 87 -14.97 -1.27 11.69
C ASP A 87 -13.60 -0.74 11.32
N VAL A 88 -12.65 -1.63 11.05
CA VAL A 88 -11.26 -1.28 10.78
C VAL A 88 -10.68 -2.16 9.69
N VAL A 89 -9.81 -1.56 8.89
CA VAL A 89 -8.96 -2.24 7.92
C VAL A 89 -7.55 -1.67 8.02
N GLY A 90 -6.55 -2.49 7.72
CA GLY A 90 -5.16 -2.05 7.76
C GLY A 90 -4.29 -2.80 6.77
N TRP A 91 -3.15 -2.21 6.46
CA TRP A 91 -2.14 -2.73 5.54
C TRP A 91 -0.76 -2.54 6.12
N ARG A 92 0.13 -3.45 5.77
CA ARG A 92 1.52 -3.45 6.17
C ARG A 92 2.41 -3.57 4.95
N HIS A 93 3.47 -2.79 4.91
CA HIS A 93 4.50 -2.87 3.91
C HIS A 93 5.86 -2.98 4.58
N GLU A 94 6.52 -4.12 4.41
CA GLU A 94 7.88 -4.32 4.92
C GLU A 94 8.88 -3.58 4.03
N ARG A 95 9.75 -2.83 4.67
CA ARG A 95 10.81 -2.08 4.00
C ARG A 95 12.12 -2.20 4.77
N GLU A 96 13.20 -1.85 4.10
CA GLU A 96 14.46 -1.62 4.77
C GLU A 96 14.31 -0.49 5.79
N GLY A 97 14.69 -0.74 7.04
CA GLY A 97 14.54 0.22 8.15
C GLY A 97 13.24 0.10 8.95
N GLY A 98 12.30 -0.76 8.57
CA GLY A 98 11.09 -1.05 9.32
C GLY A 98 9.82 -1.06 8.48
N ALA A 99 8.73 -1.52 9.09
CA ALA A 99 7.44 -1.62 8.43
C ALA A 99 6.72 -0.27 8.37
N GLU A 100 6.07 -0.01 7.24
CA GLU A 100 5.04 1.01 7.11
C GLU A 100 3.69 0.38 7.44
N LEU A 101 2.88 1.06 8.24
CA LEU A 101 1.56 0.61 8.64
C LEU A 101 0.52 1.68 8.27
N LEU A 102 -0.53 1.25 7.62
CA LEU A 102 -1.69 2.07 7.30
C LEU A 102 -2.92 1.45 7.91
N SER A 103 -3.75 2.24 8.57
CA SER A 103 -5.02 1.80 9.11
C SER A 103 -6.10 2.85 8.86
N PHE A 104 -7.31 2.39 8.58
CA PHE A 104 -8.50 3.19 8.46
C PHE A 104 -9.60 2.58 9.31
N TRP A 105 -10.34 3.41 10.07
CA TRP A 105 -11.43 2.92 10.90
C TRP A 105 -12.59 3.90 10.99
N ILE A 106 -13.74 3.34 11.28
CA ILE A 106 -14.97 4.07 11.58
C ILE A 106 -15.51 3.52 12.89
N ALA A 107 -15.57 4.38 13.90
CA ALA A 107 -16.16 4.09 15.19
C ALA A 107 -17.61 4.60 15.25
N ALA A 108 -18.49 3.79 15.80
CA ALA A 108 -19.88 4.13 16.10
C ALA A 108 -20.12 4.05 17.61
N GLY A 109 -20.83 5.04 18.16
CA GLY A 109 -21.10 5.13 19.59
C GLY A 109 -20.94 6.55 20.13
N PRO A 110 -20.85 6.72 21.45
CA PRO A 110 -20.77 8.05 22.09
C PRO A 110 -19.58 8.90 21.58
N ASN A 111 -18.46 8.26 21.26
CA ASN A 111 -17.27 8.88 20.72
C ASN A 111 -17.06 8.49 19.23
N GLY A 112 -18.17 8.42 18.47
CA GLY A 112 -18.15 8.04 17.06
C GLY A 112 -17.28 8.99 16.24
N HIS A 113 -16.33 8.44 15.49
CA HIS A 113 -15.45 9.20 14.60
C HIS A 113 -14.93 8.31 13.46
N LYS A 114 -14.46 8.96 12.43
CA LYS A 114 -13.68 8.34 11.37
C LYS A 114 -12.23 8.76 11.52
N ALA A 115 -11.30 7.81 11.37
CA ALA A 115 -9.89 8.16 11.35
C ALA A 115 -9.07 7.20 10.51
N CYS A 116 -7.88 7.67 10.19
CA CYS A 116 -6.87 6.98 9.42
C CYS A 116 -5.50 7.32 9.98
N ALA A 117 -4.64 6.33 10.13
CA ALA A 117 -3.28 6.53 10.61
C ALA A 117 -2.28 5.84 9.69
N PHE A 118 -1.22 6.57 9.37
CA PHE A 118 -0.08 6.06 8.63
C PHE A 118 1.19 6.22 9.46
N THR A 119 1.86 5.11 9.74
CA THR A 119 3.14 5.07 10.45
C THR A 119 4.24 4.73 9.48
N THR A 120 5.33 5.50 9.49
CA THR A 120 6.47 5.29 8.60
C THR A 120 7.80 5.52 9.31
N PRO A 121 8.82 4.66 9.07
CA PRO A 121 10.20 4.93 9.48
C PRO A 121 10.92 5.89 8.53
N ARG A 122 10.25 6.43 7.51
CA ARG A 122 10.82 7.31 6.49
C ARG A 122 9.94 8.53 6.27
N PRO A 123 9.84 9.44 7.27
CA PRO A 123 8.94 10.58 7.22
C PRO A 123 9.43 11.74 6.34
N ALA A 124 10.60 11.63 5.71
CA ALA A 124 11.18 12.71 4.93
C ALA A 124 10.21 13.21 3.84
N GLY A 125 10.01 14.53 3.79
CA GLY A 125 9.13 15.20 2.83
C GLY A 125 7.64 15.17 3.17
N PHE A 126 7.15 14.30 4.09
CA PHE A 126 5.73 14.24 4.42
C PHE A 126 5.19 15.53 5.04
N MET A 127 5.93 16.11 5.97
CA MET A 127 5.49 17.34 6.61
C MET A 127 5.39 18.50 5.60
N ASP A 128 6.37 18.62 4.70
CA ASP A 128 6.38 19.66 3.68
C ASP A 128 5.24 19.47 2.68
N ALA A 129 5.01 18.24 2.21
CA ALA A 129 3.92 17.91 1.32
C ALA A 129 2.53 18.10 1.98
N LEU A 130 2.38 17.79 3.27
CA LEU A 130 1.17 18.12 4.03
C LEU A 130 0.96 19.63 4.12
N SER A 131 2.03 20.39 4.38
CA SER A 131 1.96 21.86 4.44
C SER A 131 1.66 22.48 3.08
N GLU A 132 2.17 21.91 2.00
CA GLU A 132 1.84 22.33 0.63
C GLU A 132 0.36 22.11 0.32
N ARG A 133 -0.17 20.96 0.72
CA ARG A 133 -1.56 20.57 0.45
C ARG A 133 -2.58 21.25 1.36
N LEU A 134 -2.26 21.40 2.65
CA LEU A 134 -3.16 21.90 3.69
C LEU A 134 -2.92 23.37 4.06
N GLY A 135 -1.83 23.96 3.60
CA GLY A 135 -1.34 25.26 4.07
C GLY A 135 -0.47 25.11 5.33
N ALA A 136 -0.05 26.23 5.90
CA ALA A 136 0.74 26.21 7.13
C ALA A 136 -0.05 25.49 8.27
N PRO A 137 0.65 24.76 9.15
CA PRO A 137 0.01 24.15 10.30
C PRO A 137 -0.53 25.21 11.25
N ASP A 138 -1.66 24.92 11.88
CA ASP A 138 -2.28 25.79 12.88
C ASP A 138 -1.48 25.76 14.21
N ASN A 139 -0.80 24.64 14.46
CA ASN A 139 0.15 24.48 15.56
C ASN A 139 1.38 23.71 15.07
N LEU A 140 2.56 24.21 15.42
CA LEU A 140 3.85 23.58 15.13
C LEU A 140 4.73 23.64 16.38
N ASP A 141 5.10 22.48 16.88
CA ASP A 141 6.04 22.31 17.98
C ASP A 141 7.25 21.51 17.52
N LYS A 142 8.46 21.98 17.87
CA LYS A 142 9.72 21.33 17.58
C LYS A 142 10.55 21.22 18.83
N ASN A 143 11.07 20.05 19.09
CA ASN A 143 11.96 19.79 20.22
C ASN A 143 13.22 19.09 19.71
N ASP A 144 14.29 19.89 19.55
CA ASP A 144 15.57 19.40 19.01
C ASP A 144 16.28 18.45 19.99
N ALA A 145 16.01 18.55 21.32
CA ALA A 145 16.65 17.69 22.30
C ALA A 145 16.27 16.21 22.15
N ILE A 146 15.07 15.95 21.65
CA ILE A 146 14.55 14.59 21.42
C ILE A 146 14.27 14.33 19.93
N ASN A 147 14.71 15.22 19.06
CA ASN A 147 14.45 15.19 17.63
C ASN A 147 12.97 14.89 17.33
N SER A 148 12.08 15.73 17.85
CA SER A 148 10.64 15.60 17.61
C SER A 148 10.05 16.83 16.92
N VAL A 149 9.04 16.55 16.10
CA VAL A 149 8.22 17.57 15.42
C VAL A 149 6.76 17.14 15.54
N THR A 150 5.92 18.05 16.01
CA THR A 150 4.45 17.89 16.02
C THR A 150 3.86 19.04 15.21
N ALA A 151 3.09 18.72 14.20
CA ALA A 151 2.34 19.69 13.40
C ALA A 151 0.87 19.29 13.35
N LEU A 152 -0.01 20.26 13.57
CA LEU A 152 -1.46 20.06 13.60
C LEU A 152 -2.13 21.01 12.61
N TRP A 153 -3.11 20.49 11.87
CA TRP A 153 -3.97 21.27 10.98
C TRP A 153 -5.42 20.94 11.28
N LYS A 154 -6.26 21.96 11.28
CA LYS A 154 -7.71 21.81 11.32
C LYS A 154 -8.32 22.39 10.06
N ARG A 155 -9.01 21.56 9.29
CA ARG A 155 -9.65 21.97 8.01
C ARG A 155 -11.12 21.55 8.04
N GLY A 156 -11.96 22.50 8.44
CA GLY A 156 -13.38 22.24 8.71
C GLY A 156 -13.56 21.29 9.89
N VAL A 157 -14.15 20.12 9.61
CA VAL A 157 -14.40 19.06 10.63
C VAL A 157 -13.29 18.01 10.68
N VAL A 158 -12.24 18.17 9.86
CA VAL A 158 -11.12 17.22 9.77
C VAL A 158 -9.92 17.79 10.49
N ASP A 159 -9.35 16.99 11.38
CA ASP A 159 -8.10 17.25 12.06
C ASP A 159 -7.01 16.37 11.45
N TYR A 160 -5.87 16.99 11.10
CA TYR A 160 -4.68 16.33 10.58
C TYR A 160 -3.55 16.53 11.58
N SER A 161 -2.78 15.50 11.81
CA SER A 161 -1.58 15.57 12.63
C SER A 161 -0.41 14.86 11.98
N PHE A 162 0.76 15.45 12.14
CA PHE A 162 2.05 14.84 11.86
C PHE A 162 2.85 14.86 13.14
N VAL A 163 3.24 13.69 13.62
CA VAL A 163 4.06 13.55 14.82
C VAL A 163 5.27 12.70 14.47
N GLN A 164 6.44 13.29 14.53
CA GLN A 164 7.72 12.62 14.32
C GLN A 164 8.49 12.57 15.63
N VAL A 165 9.08 11.40 15.94
CA VAL A 165 10.04 11.22 17.03
C VAL A 165 11.20 10.41 16.48
N GLY A 166 12.39 11.01 16.49
CA GLY A 166 13.57 10.41 15.88
C GLY A 166 13.37 10.15 14.38
N ALA A 167 13.58 8.91 13.96
CA ALA A 167 13.48 8.52 12.55
C ALA A 167 12.06 8.18 12.08
N SER A 168 11.09 8.02 12.99
CA SER A 168 9.74 7.55 12.64
C SER A 168 8.70 8.64 12.83
N ALA A 169 7.64 8.59 12.02
CA ALA A 169 6.50 9.47 12.18
C ALA A 169 5.17 8.73 12.09
N VAL A 170 4.17 9.33 12.69
CA VAL A 170 2.75 8.97 12.54
C VAL A 170 2.02 10.17 11.95
N ILE A 171 1.30 9.95 10.88
CA ILE A 171 0.34 10.87 10.30
C ILE A 171 -1.05 10.37 10.66
N ASN A 172 -1.86 11.21 11.31
CA ASN A 172 -3.22 10.86 11.67
C ASN A 172 -4.21 11.88 11.07
N ILE A 173 -5.29 11.36 10.51
CA ILE A 173 -6.36 12.14 9.87
C ILE A 173 -7.66 11.69 10.50
N SER A 174 -8.38 12.59 11.15
CA SER A 174 -9.61 12.23 11.88
C SER A 174 -10.71 13.24 11.69
N SER A 175 -11.96 12.79 11.77
CA SER A 175 -13.14 13.66 11.77
C SER A 175 -14.18 13.14 12.74
N SER A 176 -14.75 14.02 13.55
CA SER A 176 -15.95 13.69 14.33
C SER A 176 -17.14 13.40 13.42
N ARG A 177 -18.01 12.51 13.83
CA ARG A 177 -19.27 12.16 13.15
C ARG A 177 -20.46 12.77 13.87
#